data_00e0fe0e5a87551bfe162bc52ac8d699
#
_entry.id   00e0fe0e5a87551bfe162bc52ac8d699
#
_cell.length_a   1.000
_cell.length_b   1.000
_cell.length_c   1.000
_cell.angle_alpha   90.00
_cell.angle_beta   90.00
_cell.angle_gamma   90.00
#
_symmetry.space_group_name_H-M   'P 1'
#
loop_
_entity.id
_entity.type
_entity.pdbx_description
1 polymer ?
#
loop_
_entity_poly.entity_id
_entity_poly.type
_entity_poly.pdbx_seq_one_letter_code
_entity_poly.pdbx_strand_id
1 'polypeptide(L)'
;MTSFTRYATCALLLGLCACANPFAPEKHTPDGGTELPPALEATTPEILLDNLARAMRDRDKDLYETLLDQNYWFTETDCLGDLVLANGFEEELEIMGGSRDGSQAGIFDIFRTFEYDFELIRRSQELGPEFPKRDENDPDGHPDEDWDVFRGRVEMLLLDENGDG
;
A
#
# COMPACT_ATOMS: atom_id res chain seq x y z
N MET A 1 -37.15 -25.16 -48.66
CA MET A 1 -37.16 -24.77 -47.27
C MET A 1 -35.90 -25.22 -46.48
N THR A 2 -34.70 -25.11 -47.02
CA THR A 2 -33.50 -25.69 -46.38
C THR A 2 -32.35 -24.68 -46.17
N SER A 3 -32.50 -23.42 -46.60
CA SER A 3 -31.43 -22.44 -46.48
C SER A 3 -31.47 -21.60 -45.22
N PHE A 4 -32.68 -21.37 -44.66
CA PHE A 4 -32.84 -20.51 -43.46
C PHE A 4 -32.34 -21.14 -42.18
N THR A 5 -32.38 -22.46 -42.07
CA THR A 5 -31.96 -23.20 -40.87
C THR A 5 -30.43 -23.18 -40.66
N ARG A 6 -29.65 -23.08 -41.74
CA ARG A 6 -28.18 -23.07 -41.65
C ARG A 6 -27.61 -21.76 -41.13
N TYR A 7 -28.25 -20.65 -41.40
CA TYR A 7 -27.78 -19.33 -40.92
C TYR A 7 -28.15 -19.08 -39.43
N ALA A 8 -29.25 -19.67 -38.98
CA ALA A 8 -29.66 -19.58 -37.58
C ALA A 8 -28.70 -20.32 -36.66
N THR A 9 -28.14 -21.46 -37.09
CA THR A 9 -27.19 -22.26 -36.29
C THR A 9 -25.83 -21.59 -36.22
N CYS A 10 -25.34 -20.92 -37.28
CA CYS A 10 -24.09 -20.17 -37.25
C CYS A 10 -24.18 -18.91 -36.37
N ALA A 11 -25.33 -18.21 -36.39
CA ALA A 11 -25.52 -17.04 -35.54
C ALA A 11 -25.58 -17.39 -34.03
N LEU A 12 -26.08 -18.57 -33.68
CA LEU A 12 -26.17 -19.05 -32.30
C LEU A 12 -24.78 -19.47 -31.75
N LEU A 13 -23.92 -20.01 -32.62
CA LEU A 13 -22.53 -20.41 -32.25
C LEU A 13 -21.59 -19.21 -32.08
N LEU A 14 -21.82 -18.10 -32.80
CA LEU A 14 -21.03 -16.88 -32.65
C LEU A 14 -21.41 -16.07 -31.39
N GLY A 15 -22.61 -16.23 -30.88
CA GLY A 15 -23.07 -15.57 -29.65
C GLY A 15 -22.48 -16.16 -28.36
N LEU A 16 -22.00 -17.40 -28.38
CA LEU A 16 -21.45 -18.07 -27.19
C LEU A 16 -19.94 -17.80 -26.96
N CYS A 17 -19.23 -17.22 -27.92
CA CYS A 17 -17.83 -16.87 -27.78
C CYS A 17 -17.57 -15.46 -27.21
N ALA A 18 -18.62 -14.69 -26.94
CA ALA A 18 -18.48 -13.28 -26.54
C ALA A 18 -18.32 -13.05 -25.01
N CYS A 19 -18.25 -14.11 -24.21
CA CYS A 19 -18.20 -13.97 -22.75
C CYS A 19 -16.83 -14.23 -22.11
N ALA A 20 -15.81 -14.53 -22.90
CA ALA A 20 -14.45 -14.59 -22.35
C ALA A 20 -13.65 -13.39 -22.84
N ASN A 21 -13.53 -12.36 -22.02
CA ASN A 21 -12.58 -11.28 -22.26
C ASN A 21 -11.17 -11.83 -22.02
N PRO A 22 -10.32 -12.06 -23.08
CA PRO A 22 -9.00 -12.62 -22.89
C PRO A 22 -8.03 -11.63 -22.19
N PHE A 23 -8.46 -10.41 -21.94
CA PHE A 23 -7.75 -9.36 -21.23
C PHE A 23 -8.44 -9.00 -19.90
N ALA A 24 -9.45 -9.77 -19.48
CA ALA A 24 -9.95 -9.60 -18.13
C ALA A 24 -8.79 -9.96 -17.16
N PRO A 25 -8.40 -9.08 -16.23
CA PRO A 25 -7.47 -9.45 -15.19
C PRO A 25 -8.01 -10.70 -14.49
N GLU A 26 -7.14 -11.66 -14.26
CA GLU A 26 -7.52 -12.85 -13.47
C GLU A 26 -8.13 -12.34 -12.16
N LYS A 27 -9.38 -12.76 -11.91
CA LYS A 27 -9.96 -12.51 -10.59
C LYS A 27 -9.09 -13.24 -9.60
N HIS A 28 -8.24 -12.52 -8.90
CA HIS A 28 -7.57 -13.03 -7.72
C HIS A 28 -8.69 -13.38 -6.73
N THR A 29 -9.14 -14.62 -6.75
CA THR A 29 -9.85 -15.18 -5.61
C THR A 29 -8.80 -15.23 -4.51
N PRO A 30 -9.00 -14.54 -3.38
CA PRO A 30 -8.13 -14.75 -2.24
C PRO A 30 -8.23 -16.22 -1.90
N ASP A 31 -7.14 -16.94 -2.19
CA ASP A 31 -7.03 -18.36 -1.91
C ASP A 31 -7.36 -18.57 -0.45
N GLY A 32 -8.25 -19.55 -0.19
CA GLY A 32 -8.75 -19.84 1.13
C GLY A 32 -7.61 -20.01 2.12
N GLY A 33 -7.51 -19.06 3.03
CA GLY A 33 -6.99 -19.15 4.37
C GLY A 33 -5.80 -20.05 4.60
N THR A 34 -4.69 -19.88 3.89
CA THR A 34 -3.41 -20.24 4.48
C THR A 34 -3.08 -19.12 5.47
N GLU A 35 -3.27 -19.40 6.75
CA GLU A 35 -2.86 -18.51 7.83
C GLU A 35 -1.38 -18.15 7.57
N LEU A 36 -1.15 -16.90 7.23
CA LEU A 36 0.20 -16.43 6.95
C LEU A 36 1.03 -16.60 8.23
N PRO A 37 2.30 -16.99 8.12
CA PRO A 37 3.15 -17.06 9.30
C PRO A 37 3.11 -15.72 10.02
N PRO A 38 3.24 -15.71 11.37
CA PRO A 38 3.24 -14.45 12.12
C PRO A 38 4.30 -13.50 11.58
N ALA A 39 4.04 -12.20 11.68
CA ALA A 39 5.01 -11.19 11.29
C ALA A 39 6.32 -11.42 12.07
N LEU A 40 7.44 -11.31 11.37
CA LEU A 40 8.75 -11.42 12.01
C LEU A 40 9.04 -10.13 12.77
N GLU A 41 9.76 -10.25 13.89
CA GLU A 41 10.31 -9.06 14.55
C GLU A 41 11.20 -8.29 13.56
N ALA A 42 10.96 -6.99 13.39
CA ALA A 42 11.64 -6.14 12.42
C ALA A 42 13.08 -5.81 12.88
N THR A 43 13.95 -6.82 12.82
CA THR A 43 15.36 -6.72 13.22
C THR A 43 16.28 -6.22 12.08
N THR A 44 15.75 -6.18 10.86
CA THR A 44 16.44 -5.62 9.69
C THR A 44 15.48 -4.77 8.88
N PRO A 45 15.97 -3.79 8.11
CA PRO A 45 15.14 -2.96 7.25
C PRO A 45 14.34 -3.76 6.21
N GLU A 46 14.90 -4.84 5.70
CA GLU A 46 14.20 -5.70 4.74
C GLU A 46 12.99 -6.38 5.39
N ILE A 47 13.12 -6.89 6.62
CA ILE A 47 12.00 -7.46 7.38
C ILE A 47 10.96 -6.37 7.69
N LEU A 48 11.39 -5.14 8.00
CA LEU A 48 10.49 -4.03 8.22
C LEU A 48 9.63 -3.75 6.98
N LEU A 49 10.26 -3.68 5.79
CA LEU A 49 9.55 -3.45 4.53
C LEU A 49 8.61 -4.60 4.15
N ASP A 50 9.02 -5.85 4.39
CA ASP A 50 8.17 -7.03 4.18
C ASP A 50 6.96 -7.02 5.11
N ASN A 51 7.14 -6.65 6.39
CA ASN A 51 6.06 -6.49 7.34
C ASN A 51 5.13 -5.34 6.95
N LEU A 52 5.67 -4.23 6.44
CA LEU A 52 4.87 -3.10 5.95
C LEU A 52 3.98 -3.53 4.77
N ALA A 53 4.57 -4.19 3.77
CA ALA A 53 3.81 -4.72 2.63
C ALA A 53 2.71 -5.69 3.09
N ARG A 54 2.99 -6.49 4.12
CA ARG A 54 2.02 -7.38 4.74
C ARG A 54 0.92 -6.63 5.46
N ALA A 55 1.27 -5.66 6.33
CA ALA A 55 0.29 -4.86 7.07
C ALA A 55 -0.68 -4.15 6.11
N MET A 56 -0.15 -3.60 5.02
CA MET A 56 -0.94 -2.98 3.95
C MET A 56 -1.89 -3.99 3.30
N ARG A 57 -1.38 -5.11 2.78
CA ARG A 57 -2.19 -6.12 2.09
C ARG A 57 -3.27 -6.71 2.97
N ASP A 58 -2.94 -7.02 4.22
CA ASP A 58 -3.85 -7.67 5.16
C ASP A 58 -4.74 -6.64 5.89
N ARG A 59 -4.46 -5.34 5.72
CA ARG A 59 -5.11 -4.21 6.40
C ARG A 59 -5.01 -4.35 7.92
N ASP A 60 -3.85 -4.83 8.37
CA ASP A 60 -3.57 -5.13 9.77
C ASP A 60 -3.10 -3.85 10.48
N LYS A 61 -4.07 -3.18 11.13
CA LYS A 61 -3.84 -1.92 11.86
C LYS A 61 -2.84 -2.08 12.99
N ASP A 62 -2.93 -3.19 13.71
CA ASP A 62 -2.08 -3.46 14.87
C ASP A 62 -0.63 -3.69 14.42
N LEU A 63 -0.44 -4.48 13.36
CA LEU A 63 0.88 -4.65 12.77
C LEU A 63 1.42 -3.33 12.24
N TYR A 64 0.62 -2.55 11.50
CA TYR A 64 1.03 -1.26 10.96
C TYR A 64 1.53 -0.32 12.04
N GLU A 65 0.78 -0.17 13.15
CA GLU A 65 1.17 0.65 14.30
C GLU A 65 2.53 0.23 14.88
N THR A 66 2.80 -1.09 14.96
CA THR A 66 4.08 -1.59 15.51
C THR A 66 5.30 -1.32 14.64
N LEU A 67 5.09 -0.99 13.36
CA LEU A 67 6.17 -0.71 12.40
C LEU A 67 6.59 0.75 12.38
N LEU A 68 5.78 1.64 12.94
CA LEU A 68 6.06 3.06 12.99
C LEU A 68 6.76 3.42 14.29
N ASP A 69 7.79 4.25 14.21
CA ASP A 69 8.38 4.89 15.39
C ASP A 69 7.44 5.98 15.92
N GLN A 70 7.45 6.24 17.23
CA GLN A 70 6.64 7.31 17.84
C GLN A 70 7.05 8.72 17.39
N ASN A 71 8.27 8.86 16.88
CA ASN A 71 8.76 10.08 16.25
C ASN A 71 8.56 10.08 14.72
N TYR A 72 7.75 9.14 14.21
CA TYR A 72 7.43 9.07 12.77
C TYR A 72 6.94 10.42 12.26
N TRP A 73 7.46 10.79 11.10
CA TRP A 73 7.11 12.00 10.39
C TRP A 73 7.06 11.76 8.90
N PHE A 74 5.90 11.96 8.30
CA PHE A 74 5.69 11.88 6.87
C PHE A 74 5.61 13.28 6.29
N THR A 75 6.25 13.49 5.15
CA THR A 75 6.15 14.73 4.37
C THR A 75 5.98 14.43 2.90
N GLU A 76 5.12 15.20 2.26
CA GLU A 76 4.97 15.20 0.82
C GLU A 76 5.23 16.61 0.29
N THR A 77 6.02 16.70 -0.78
CA THR A 77 6.30 17.97 -1.46
C THR A 77 5.81 17.90 -2.89
N ASP A 78 5.40 19.06 -3.42
CA ASP A 78 5.06 19.20 -4.83
C ASP A 78 6.30 19.20 -5.74
N CYS A 79 6.09 19.34 -7.06
CA CYS A 79 7.17 19.38 -8.04
C CYS A 79 8.08 20.62 -7.93
N LEU A 80 7.70 21.60 -7.13
CA LEU A 80 8.49 22.81 -6.86
C LEU A 80 9.28 22.68 -5.56
N GLY A 81 9.02 21.61 -4.79
CA GLY A 81 9.63 21.38 -3.48
C GLY A 81 8.89 22.04 -2.33
N ASP A 82 7.70 22.59 -2.56
CA ASP A 82 6.87 23.15 -1.51
C ASP A 82 6.15 22.03 -0.75
N LEU A 83 6.14 22.10 0.58
CA LEU A 83 5.48 21.14 1.44
C LEU A 83 3.96 21.20 1.23
N VAL A 84 3.34 20.07 0.83
CA VAL A 84 1.89 19.96 0.61
C VAL A 84 1.19 19.16 1.68
N LEU A 85 1.89 18.22 2.30
CA LEU A 85 1.36 17.38 3.37
C LEU A 85 2.46 17.08 4.39
N ALA A 86 2.10 17.10 5.67
CA ALA A 86 2.93 16.61 6.74
C ALA A 86 2.05 16.00 7.83
N ASN A 87 2.37 14.80 8.28
CA ASN A 87 1.68 14.12 9.37
C ASN A 87 2.66 13.35 10.25
N GLY A 88 2.39 13.41 11.55
CA GLY A 88 3.11 12.64 12.55
C GLY A 88 2.46 11.30 12.83
N PHE A 89 3.00 10.58 13.81
CA PHE A 89 2.59 9.23 14.18
C PHE A 89 1.08 9.06 14.42
N GLU A 90 0.46 9.90 15.26
CA GLU A 90 -0.96 9.78 15.59
C GLU A 90 -1.87 10.09 14.37
N GLU A 91 -1.52 11.11 13.60
CA GLU A 91 -2.25 11.48 12.39
C GLU A 91 -2.15 10.39 11.33
N GLU A 92 -0.97 9.77 11.17
CA GLU A 92 -0.78 8.65 10.25
C GLU A 92 -1.64 7.45 10.64
N LEU A 93 -1.71 7.11 11.93
CA LEU A 93 -2.57 6.04 12.42
C LEU A 93 -4.05 6.32 12.18
N GLU A 94 -4.50 7.58 12.33
CA GLU A 94 -5.87 7.98 12.02
C GLU A 94 -6.17 7.93 10.52
N ILE A 95 -5.24 8.35 9.68
CA ILE A 95 -5.38 8.27 8.21
C ILE A 95 -5.51 6.81 7.76
N MET A 96 -4.62 5.95 8.24
CA MET A 96 -4.59 4.56 7.80
C MET A 96 -5.65 3.71 8.50
N GLY A 97 -5.77 3.83 9.80
CA GLY A 97 -6.61 2.97 10.64
C GLY A 97 -7.99 3.51 10.98
N GLY A 98 -8.23 4.80 10.75
CA GLY A 98 -9.45 5.49 11.20
C GLY A 98 -9.35 5.99 12.64
N SER A 99 -10.30 6.84 13.03
CA SER A 99 -10.33 7.40 14.39
C SER A 99 -10.57 6.32 15.44
N ARG A 100 -9.93 6.47 16.59
CA ARG A 100 -10.05 5.52 17.72
C ARG A 100 -11.48 5.39 18.26
N ASP A 101 -12.32 6.41 18.10
CA ASP A 101 -13.73 6.41 18.50
C ASP A 101 -14.67 5.88 17.42
N GLY A 102 -14.14 5.49 16.26
CA GLY A 102 -14.90 4.96 15.14
C GLY A 102 -15.73 6.00 14.37
N SER A 103 -15.50 7.31 14.62
CA SER A 103 -16.25 8.38 13.96
C SER A 103 -15.80 8.60 12.50
N GLN A 104 -14.57 8.22 12.17
CA GLN A 104 -14.00 8.31 10.84
C GLN A 104 -13.38 6.97 10.44
N ALA A 105 -13.70 6.51 9.23
CA ALA A 105 -13.08 5.34 8.65
C ALA A 105 -11.71 5.71 8.08
N GLY A 106 -10.71 4.89 8.35
CA GLY A 106 -9.39 5.02 7.74
C GLY A 106 -9.30 4.33 6.39
N ILE A 107 -8.16 4.48 5.75
CA ILE A 107 -7.88 3.88 4.45
C ILE A 107 -8.09 2.36 4.48
N PHE A 108 -7.66 1.68 5.54
CA PHE A 108 -7.86 0.23 5.73
C PHE A 108 -9.34 -0.19 5.87
N ASP A 109 -10.23 0.73 6.26
CA ASP A 109 -11.67 0.46 6.35
C ASP A 109 -12.38 0.72 5.01
N ILE A 110 -11.88 1.70 4.24
CA ILE A 110 -12.50 2.15 2.99
C ILE A 110 -12.19 1.20 1.84
N PHE A 111 -10.93 0.79 1.73
CA PHE A 111 -10.49 -0.04 0.61
C PHE A 111 -10.47 -1.52 1.00
N ARG A 112 -10.97 -2.35 0.07
CA ARG A 112 -11.09 -3.80 0.27
C ARG A 112 -9.82 -4.55 -0.09
N THR A 113 -9.10 -4.05 -1.08
CA THR A 113 -7.88 -4.67 -1.58
C THR A 113 -6.76 -3.64 -1.60
N PHE A 114 -5.64 -4.06 -1.04
CA PHE A 114 -4.38 -3.35 -1.12
C PHE A 114 -3.36 -4.24 -1.82
N GLU A 115 -2.79 -3.73 -2.90
CA GLU A 115 -1.55 -4.24 -3.44
C GLU A 115 -0.48 -3.18 -3.18
N TYR A 116 0.58 -3.57 -2.51
CA TYR A 116 1.68 -2.68 -2.14
C TYR A 116 3.00 -3.35 -2.54
N ASP A 117 3.77 -2.67 -3.35
CA ASP A 117 5.10 -3.08 -3.76
C ASP A 117 6.10 -1.96 -3.55
N PHE A 118 7.25 -2.29 -2.98
CA PHE A 118 8.36 -1.38 -2.74
C PHE A 118 9.60 -1.87 -3.48
N GLU A 119 9.99 -1.15 -4.54
CA GLU A 119 11.23 -1.40 -5.26
C GLU A 119 12.37 -0.56 -4.65
N LEU A 120 13.30 -1.20 -3.98
CA LEU A 120 14.48 -0.54 -3.44
C LEU A 120 15.42 -0.07 -4.57
N ILE A 121 15.65 1.24 -4.66
CA ILE A 121 16.59 1.83 -5.64
C ILE A 121 17.95 2.09 -5.00
N ARG A 122 17.98 2.55 -3.76
CA ARG A 122 19.21 2.94 -3.09
C ARG A 122 19.10 2.78 -1.56
N ARG A 123 20.17 2.29 -0.97
CA ARG A 123 20.39 2.35 0.48
C ARG A 123 21.57 3.28 0.78
N SER A 124 21.47 4.08 1.81
CA SER A 124 22.54 4.91 2.36
C SER A 124 22.43 4.96 3.88
N GLN A 125 23.50 5.35 4.54
CA GLN A 125 23.50 5.64 5.96
C GLN A 125 23.69 7.14 6.14
N GLU A 126 22.96 7.73 7.06
CA GLU A 126 23.10 9.11 7.51
C GLU A 126 23.59 9.09 8.95
N LEU A 127 24.76 9.66 9.17
CA LEU A 127 25.37 9.70 10.50
C LEU A 127 24.83 10.90 11.25
N GLY A 128 24.31 10.69 12.46
CA GLY A 128 23.65 11.72 13.25
C GLY A 128 24.39 13.05 13.37
N PRO A 129 25.71 13.08 13.65
CA PRO A 129 26.45 14.34 13.73
C PRO A 129 26.49 15.18 12.45
N GLU A 130 26.20 14.59 11.29
CA GLU A 130 26.13 15.27 10.00
C GLU A 130 24.77 15.89 9.73
N PHE A 131 23.75 15.55 10.54
CA PHE A 131 22.34 15.96 10.41
C PHE A 131 21.88 16.71 11.67
N PRO A 132 22.45 17.86 12.01
CA PRO A 132 22.01 18.64 13.15
C PRO A 132 20.62 19.20 12.92
N LYS A 133 19.80 19.26 13.98
CA LYS A 133 18.50 19.95 13.91
C LYS A 133 18.70 21.44 13.62
N ARG A 134 17.98 21.97 12.63
CA ARG A 134 17.96 23.40 12.30
C ARG A 134 17.15 24.20 13.33
N ASP A 135 16.11 23.57 13.88
CA ASP A 135 15.31 24.04 14.99
C ASP A 135 14.71 22.85 15.74
N GLU A 136 13.91 23.10 16.78
CA GLU A 136 13.30 22.03 17.61
C GLU A 136 12.25 21.18 16.90
N ASN A 137 11.70 21.67 15.78
CA ASN A 137 10.68 20.99 14.98
C ASN A 137 11.23 20.46 13.65
N ASP A 138 12.56 20.43 13.48
CA ASP A 138 13.16 19.94 12.25
C ASP A 138 13.03 18.41 12.14
N PRO A 139 12.21 17.88 11.23
CA PRO A 139 12.01 16.44 11.09
C PRO A 139 13.21 15.73 10.45
N ASP A 140 14.06 16.47 9.75
CA ASP A 140 15.21 15.90 9.05
C ASP A 140 16.46 15.84 9.93
N GLY A 141 16.45 16.52 11.08
CA GLY A 141 17.57 16.55 12.01
C GLY A 141 17.51 15.41 13.02
N HIS A 142 18.57 14.57 13.04
CA HIS A 142 18.69 13.44 13.97
C HIS A 142 20.10 13.31 14.55
N PRO A 143 20.61 14.35 15.23
CA PRO A 143 22.03 14.44 15.61
C PRO A 143 22.53 13.33 16.55
N ASP A 144 21.63 12.67 17.24
CA ASP A 144 21.91 11.66 18.27
C ASP A 144 21.75 10.22 17.76
N GLU A 145 21.32 10.03 16.50
CA GLU A 145 21.00 8.73 15.93
C GLU A 145 21.59 8.58 14.51
N ASP A 146 22.11 7.40 14.19
CA ASP A 146 22.49 7.03 12.84
C ASP A 146 21.30 6.35 12.15
N TRP A 147 20.95 6.81 10.95
CA TRP A 147 19.81 6.28 10.21
C TRP A 147 20.24 5.47 8.99
N ASP A 148 19.58 4.34 8.78
CA ASP A 148 19.59 3.63 7.50
C ASP A 148 18.48 4.21 6.61
N VAL A 149 18.86 4.82 5.50
CA VAL A 149 17.94 5.48 4.57
C VAL A 149 17.71 4.60 3.35
N PHE A 150 16.44 4.27 3.11
CA PHE A 150 15.99 3.49 1.97
C PHE A 150 15.25 4.41 1.01
N ARG A 151 15.73 4.49 -0.22
CA ARG A 151 15.05 5.20 -1.31
C ARG A 151 14.57 4.20 -2.32
N GLY A 152 13.30 4.27 -2.64
CA GLY A 152 12.65 3.34 -3.54
C GLY A 152 11.49 3.95 -4.28
N ARG A 153 10.84 3.12 -5.08
CA ARG A 153 9.57 3.40 -5.72
C ARG A 153 8.51 2.55 -5.04
N VAL A 154 7.41 3.18 -4.70
CA VAL A 154 6.21 2.50 -4.22
C VAL A 154 5.21 2.42 -5.36
N GLU A 155 4.68 1.23 -5.59
CA GLU A 155 3.49 1.02 -6.41
C GLU A 155 2.36 0.55 -5.49
N MET A 156 1.24 1.25 -5.52
CA MET A 156 0.11 0.96 -4.67
C MET A 156 -1.16 0.92 -5.51
N LEU A 157 -1.94 -0.15 -5.37
CA LEU A 157 -3.27 -0.27 -5.95
C LEU A 157 -4.27 -0.43 -4.82
N LEU A 158 -5.25 0.45 -4.80
CA LEU A 158 -6.35 0.47 -3.85
C LEU A 158 -7.66 0.23 -4.60
N LEU A 159 -8.42 -0.78 -4.20
CA LEU A 159 -9.72 -1.07 -4.79
C LEU A 159 -10.79 -0.98 -3.70
N ASP A 160 -11.88 -0.26 -3.98
CA ASP A 160 -13.06 -0.21 -3.14
C ASP A 160 -13.90 -1.49 -3.21
N GLU A 161 -15.07 -1.51 -2.56
CA GLU A 161 -15.98 -2.66 -2.57
C GLU A 161 -16.52 -3.02 -3.97
N ASN A 162 -16.54 -2.05 -4.89
CA ASN A 162 -17.02 -2.22 -6.25
C ASN A 162 -15.91 -2.64 -7.22
N GLY A 163 -14.65 -2.61 -6.77
CA GLY A 163 -13.48 -2.88 -7.58
C GLY A 163 -13.08 -1.70 -8.46
N ASP A 164 -13.54 -0.50 -8.11
CA ASP A 164 -13.16 0.76 -8.75
C ASP A 164 -11.97 1.35 -7.96
N GLY A 165 -10.91 1.73 -8.65
CA GLY A 165 -9.70 2.29 -8.09
C GLY A 165 -9.53 3.76 -8.41
#